data_3d0e0426ba5e2dfc52db23478d9dba35
#
_entry.id   3d0e0426ba5e2dfc52db23478d9dba35
#
_cell.length_a   1.000
_cell.length_b   1.000
_cell.length_c   1.000
_cell.angle_alpha   90.00
_cell.angle_beta   90.00
_cell.angle_gamma   90.00
#
_symmetry.space_group_name_H-M   'P 1'
#
loop_
_entity.id
_entity.type
_entity.pdbx_description
1 polymer ?
#
loop_
_entity_poly.entity_id
_entity_poly.type
_entity_poly.pdbx_seq_one_letter_code
_entity_poly.pdbx_strand_id
1 'polypeptide(L)'
;MHEYSLVQSLVGRVEALAQERKATAIHRVVVSVGELAGLDPELFQTAYDTFRAGTLCERAPMELVRIPASWSCPGCGQGIAKGEVLTCASCGLPARLSAGADEIRLETVEMEVP
;
A
#
# COMPACT_ATOMS: atom_id res chain seq x y z
N MET A 1 17.64 -4.76 -4.48
CA MET A 1 16.58 -5.12 -3.55
C MET A 1 15.37 -4.30 -3.82
N HIS A 2 14.36 -5.01 -4.24
CA HIS A 2 13.14 -4.39 -4.68
C HIS A 2 12.44 -3.62 -3.54
N GLU A 3 12.28 -4.27 -2.38
CA GLU A 3 11.62 -3.67 -1.22
C GLU A 3 12.37 -2.46 -0.70
N TYR A 4 13.68 -2.52 -0.67
CA TYR A 4 14.49 -1.41 -0.17
C TYR A 4 14.35 -0.17 -1.06
N SER A 5 14.35 -0.36 -2.38
CA SER A 5 14.17 0.74 -3.32
C SER A 5 12.81 1.40 -3.17
N LEU A 6 11.76 0.59 -2.94
CA LEU A 6 10.42 1.09 -2.72
C LEU A 6 10.32 1.89 -1.42
N VAL A 7 10.96 1.41 -0.37
CA VAL A 7 11.02 2.13 0.91
C VAL A 7 11.73 3.47 0.74
N GLN A 8 12.83 3.49 0.01
CA GLN A 8 13.57 4.71 -0.25
C GLN A 8 12.70 5.75 -0.96
N SER A 9 11.95 5.33 -1.97
CA SER A 9 11.00 6.19 -2.67
C SER A 9 9.87 6.66 -1.77
N LEU A 10 9.36 5.77 -0.93
CA LEU A 10 8.28 6.08 0.01
C LEU A 10 8.72 7.15 1.00
N VAL A 11 9.87 6.96 1.64
CA VAL A 11 10.40 7.94 2.61
C VAL A 11 10.63 9.28 1.94
N GLY A 12 11.17 9.27 0.72
CA GLY A 12 11.38 10.50 -0.05
C GLY A 12 10.09 11.25 -0.32
N ARG A 13 9.01 10.53 -0.65
CA ARG A 13 7.69 11.14 -0.86
C ARG A 13 7.12 11.73 0.43
N VAL A 14 7.25 11.01 1.53
CA VAL A 14 6.77 11.49 2.83
C VAL A 14 7.52 12.74 3.24
N GLU A 15 8.84 12.74 3.07
CA GLU A 15 9.67 13.91 3.38
C GLU A 15 9.29 15.11 2.51
N ALA A 16 9.03 14.89 1.23
CA ALA A 16 8.62 15.97 0.32
C ALA A 16 7.27 16.56 0.74
N LEU A 17 6.33 15.71 1.13
CA LEU A 17 5.03 16.16 1.63
C LEU A 17 5.17 16.96 2.92
N ALA A 18 6.02 16.50 3.83
CA ALA A 18 6.27 17.21 5.09
C ALA A 18 6.87 18.58 4.84
N GLN A 19 7.84 18.67 3.94
CA GLN A 19 8.47 19.94 3.61
C GLN A 19 7.49 20.90 2.93
N GLU A 20 6.68 20.39 2.03
CA GLU A 20 5.65 21.19 1.33
C GLU A 20 4.66 21.79 2.32
N ARG A 21 4.29 21.03 3.34
CA ARG A 21 3.33 21.47 4.36
C ARG A 21 3.98 22.12 5.56
N LYS A 22 5.29 22.27 5.55
CA LYS A 22 6.08 22.84 6.65
C LYS A 22 5.82 22.12 7.96
N ALA A 23 5.73 20.78 7.89
CA ALA A 23 5.48 19.96 9.05
C ALA A 23 6.64 20.02 10.03
N THR A 24 6.33 20.06 11.32
CA THR A 24 7.33 20.05 12.38
C THR A 24 7.67 18.65 12.86
N ALA A 25 6.77 17.69 12.61
CA ALA A 25 6.98 16.29 12.99
C ALA A 25 6.11 15.39 12.13
N ILE A 26 6.58 14.17 11.91
CA ILE A 26 5.81 13.10 11.29
C ILE A 26 5.57 12.05 12.37
N HIS A 27 4.31 11.68 12.60
CA HIS A 27 3.95 10.78 13.69
C HIS A 27 3.67 9.36 13.25
N ARG A 28 3.16 9.18 12.04
CA ARG A 28 2.75 7.86 11.58
C ARG A 28 2.57 7.87 10.06
N VAL A 29 2.88 6.74 9.43
CA VAL A 29 2.71 6.54 8.00
C VAL A 29 1.85 5.29 7.81
N VAL A 30 0.80 5.37 7.02
CA VAL A 30 -0.05 4.23 6.70
C VAL A 30 0.10 3.91 5.22
N VAL A 31 0.46 2.65 4.93
CA VAL A 31 0.69 2.17 3.56
C VAL A 31 -0.14 0.92 3.35
N SER A 32 -0.87 0.87 2.24
CA SER A 32 -1.56 -0.36 1.85
C SER A 32 -0.72 -1.13 0.84
N VAL A 33 -0.70 -2.45 1.00
CA VAL A 33 0.03 -3.37 0.13
C VAL A 33 -0.93 -4.44 -0.35
N GLY A 34 -1.16 -4.50 -1.65
CA GLY A 34 -2.02 -5.50 -2.25
C GLY A 34 -1.37 -6.87 -2.29
N GLU A 35 -2.19 -7.90 -2.16
CA GLU A 35 -1.71 -9.29 -2.20
C GLU A 35 -0.95 -9.60 -3.49
N LEU A 36 -1.36 -9.00 -4.60
CA LEU A 36 -0.77 -9.23 -5.91
C LEU A 36 0.23 -8.16 -6.34
N ALA A 37 0.70 -7.33 -5.39
CA ALA A 37 1.65 -6.27 -5.70
C ALA A 37 3.08 -6.78 -5.95
N GLY A 38 3.33 -8.06 -5.71
CA GLY A 38 4.65 -8.64 -5.93
C GLY A 38 5.68 -8.24 -4.88
N LEU A 39 5.23 -7.90 -3.69
CA LEU A 39 6.04 -7.39 -2.60
C LEU A 39 5.90 -8.30 -1.38
N ASP A 40 7.02 -8.55 -0.69
CA ASP A 40 7.00 -9.23 0.60
C ASP A 40 6.73 -8.18 1.69
N PRO A 41 5.53 -8.19 2.34
CA PRO A 41 5.19 -7.17 3.32
C PRO A 41 6.10 -7.14 4.53
N GLU A 42 6.57 -8.30 4.99
CA GLU A 42 7.46 -8.37 6.15
C GLU A 42 8.82 -7.77 5.84
N LEU A 43 9.34 -8.08 4.66
CA LEU A 43 10.62 -7.51 4.21
C LEU A 43 10.50 -6.01 3.99
N PHE A 44 9.37 -5.56 3.46
CA PHE A 44 9.10 -4.15 3.27
C PHE A 44 9.07 -3.41 4.61
N GLN A 45 8.41 -3.98 5.62
CA GLN A 45 8.36 -3.41 6.96
C GLN A 45 9.76 -3.32 7.57
N THR A 46 10.56 -4.38 7.45
CA THR A 46 11.92 -4.42 7.96
C THR A 46 12.80 -3.38 7.27
N ALA A 47 12.66 -3.26 5.95
CA ALA A 47 13.41 -2.26 5.18
C ALA A 47 13.05 -0.84 5.63
N TYR A 48 11.76 -0.58 5.87
CA TYR A 48 11.31 0.73 6.36
C TYR A 48 11.92 1.03 7.73
N ASP A 49 11.82 0.08 8.65
CA ASP A 49 12.32 0.26 10.01
C ASP A 49 13.82 0.51 10.03
N THR A 50 14.54 -0.06 9.09
CA THR A 50 15.98 0.16 8.96
C THR A 50 16.30 1.50 8.31
N PHE A 51 15.61 1.82 7.22
CA PHE A 51 15.91 3.01 6.42
C PHE A 51 15.49 4.30 7.09
N ARG A 52 14.45 4.30 7.91
CA ARG A 52 13.90 5.52 8.49
C ARG A 52 14.83 6.23 9.48
N ALA A 53 15.83 5.53 10.00
CA ALA A 53 16.80 6.14 10.90
C ALA A 53 17.53 7.28 10.19
N GLY A 54 17.61 8.44 10.83
CA GLY A 54 18.27 9.62 10.26
C GLY A 54 17.44 10.36 9.22
N THR A 55 16.19 9.96 9.00
CA THR A 55 15.27 10.67 8.10
C THR A 55 14.19 11.38 8.90
N LEU A 56 13.33 12.13 8.22
CA LEU A 56 12.18 12.76 8.87
C LEU A 56 11.18 11.73 9.40
N CYS A 57 11.26 10.48 8.92
CA CYS A 57 10.41 9.39 9.38
C CYS A 57 10.97 8.63 10.57
N GLU A 58 12.06 9.09 11.17
CA GLU A 58 12.77 8.36 12.22
C GLU A 58 11.87 7.96 13.39
N ARG A 59 10.91 8.82 13.76
CA ARG A 59 9.99 8.56 14.86
C ARG A 59 8.58 8.21 14.38
N ALA A 60 8.42 7.92 13.11
CA ALA A 60 7.13 7.64 12.51
C ALA A 60 7.02 6.16 12.15
N PRO A 61 6.36 5.34 12.97
CA PRO A 61 6.15 3.94 12.60
C PRO A 61 5.25 3.86 11.37
N MET A 62 5.46 2.79 10.59
CA MET A 62 4.63 2.51 9.43
C MET A 62 3.64 1.41 9.77
N GLU A 63 2.36 1.68 9.52
CA GLU A 63 1.32 0.69 9.62
C GLU A 63 1.07 0.14 8.22
N LEU A 64 1.21 -1.17 8.04
CA LEU A 64 0.89 -1.83 6.78
C LEU A 64 -0.52 -2.38 6.83
N VAL A 65 -1.32 -1.99 5.84
CA VAL A 65 -2.65 -2.54 5.64
C VAL A 65 -2.59 -3.47 4.44
N ARG A 66 -2.87 -4.75 4.65
CA ARG A 66 -2.82 -5.74 3.58
C ARG A 66 -4.18 -5.79 2.89
N ILE A 67 -4.17 -5.64 1.57
CA ILE A 67 -5.37 -5.70 0.75
C ILE A 67 -5.43 -7.06 0.08
N PRO A 68 -6.35 -7.95 0.48
CA PRO A 68 -6.43 -9.26 -0.13
C PRO A 68 -6.96 -9.18 -1.56
N ALA A 69 -6.50 -10.09 -2.40
CA ALA A 69 -7.01 -10.21 -3.76
C ALA A 69 -8.36 -10.91 -3.71
N SER A 70 -9.36 -10.29 -4.31
CA SER A 70 -10.66 -10.90 -4.50
C SER A 70 -11.18 -10.52 -5.87
N TRP A 71 -12.04 -11.37 -6.42
CA TRP A 71 -12.55 -11.20 -7.76
C TRP A 71 -14.07 -11.12 -7.70
N SER A 72 -14.65 -10.22 -8.46
CA SER A 72 -16.11 -10.06 -8.52
C SER A 72 -16.55 -9.68 -9.92
N CYS A 73 -17.82 -9.90 -10.20
CA CYS A 73 -18.41 -9.51 -11.48
C CYS A 73 -18.71 -8.02 -11.48
N PRO A 74 -18.19 -7.25 -12.45
CA PRO A 74 -18.48 -5.81 -12.52
C PRO A 74 -19.95 -5.50 -12.84
N GLY A 75 -20.69 -6.49 -13.38
CA GLY A 75 -22.10 -6.28 -13.73
C GLY A 75 -23.05 -6.55 -12.59
N CYS A 76 -22.87 -7.66 -11.83
CA CYS A 76 -23.80 -8.04 -10.77
C CYS A 76 -23.20 -8.06 -9.37
N GLY A 77 -21.88 -7.88 -9.25
CA GLY A 77 -21.21 -7.86 -7.96
C GLY A 77 -20.97 -9.23 -7.33
N GLN A 78 -21.33 -10.31 -8.02
CA GLN A 78 -21.17 -11.66 -7.48
C GLN A 78 -19.68 -11.98 -7.31
N GLY A 79 -19.32 -12.53 -6.14
CA GLY A 79 -17.97 -12.99 -5.88
C GLY A 79 -17.59 -14.20 -6.73
N ILE A 80 -16.36 -14.24 -7.19
CA ILE A 80 -15.84 -15.34 -7.98
C ILE A 80 -14.72 -15.98 -7.18
N ALA A 81 -14.82 -17.30 -6.97
CA ALA A 81 -13.88 -18.02 -6.13
C ALA A 81 -12.47 -18.03 -6.74
N LYS A 82 -11.48 -17.94 -5.87
CA LYS A 82 -10.08 -18.02 -6.25
C LYS A 82 -9.81 -19.39 -6.87
N GLY A 83 -9.15 -19.42 -8.02
CA GLY A 83 -8.87 -20.65 -8.73
C GLY A 83 -9.92 -21.04 -9.76
N GLU A 84 -11.08 -20.36 -9.74
CA GLU A 84 -12.12 -20.57 -10.74
C GLU A 84 -11.81 -19.80 -12.03
N VAL A 85 -12.57 -20.07 -13.08
CA VAL A 85 -12.48 -19.28 -14.30
C VAL A 85 -12.90 -17.85 -13.97
N LEU A 86 -12.08 -16.88 -14.35
CA LEU A 86 -12.31 -15.47 -13.99
C LEU A 86 -13.35 -14.83 -14.92
N THR A 87 -14.53 -15.45 -14.98
CA THR A 87 -15.66 -14.99 -15.77
C THR A 87 -16.94 -15.31 -15.00
N CYS A 88 -17.84 -14.35 -14.92
CA CYS A 88 -19.09 -14.55 -14.20
C CYS A 88 -19.99 -15.56 -14.94
N ALA A 89 -20.45 -16.59 -14.21
CA ALA A 89 -21.33 -17.60 -14.78
C ALA A 89 -22.69 -17.02 -15.19
N SER A 90 -23.15 -15.98 -14.51
CA SER A 90 -24.44 -15.36 -14.79
C SER A 90 -24.38 -14.29 -15.87
N CYS A 91 -23.35 -13.44 -15.85
CA CYS A 91 -23.24 -12.29 -16.76
C CYS A 91 -22.31 -12.53 -17.94
N GLY A 92 -21.43 -13.52 -17.86
CA GLY A 92 -20.42 -13.76 -18.89
C GLY A 92 -19.32 -12.71 -18.95
N LEU A 93 -19.29 -11.77 -18.00
CA LEU A 93 -18.30 -10.70 -17.97
C LEU A 93 -17.01 -11.15 -17.29
N PRO A 94 -15.85 -10.62 -17.73
CA PRO A 94 -14.59 -10.89 -17.03
C PRO A 94 -14.64 -10.38 -15.60
N ALA A 95 -14.00 -11.12 -14.69
CA ALA A 95 -13.93 -10.74 -13.29
C ALA A 95 -13.09 -9.49 -13.09
N ARG A 96 -13.47 -8.71 -12.07
CA ARG A 96 -12.71 -7.53 -11.65
C ARG A 96 -11.96 -7.84 -10.36
N LEU A 97 -10.69 -7.47 -10.33
CA LEU A 97 -9.87 -7.56 -9.12
C LEU A 97 -10.29 -6.47 -8.12
N SER A 98 -10.26 -6.79 -6.83
CA SER A 98 -10.53 -5.82 -5.77
C SER A 98 -9.57 -4.63 -5.86
N ALA A 99 -10.09 -3.44 -5.52
CA ALA A 99 -9.31 -2.21 -5.60
C ALA A 99 -8.09 -2.26 -4.68
N GLY A 100 -6.93 -1.89 -5.20
CA GLY A 100 -5.69 -1.85 -4.43
C GLY A 100 -4.97 -3.18 -4.28
N ALA A 101 -5.56 -4.29 -4.75
CA ALA A 101 -4.98 -5.62 -4.54
C ALA A 101 -3.67 -5.86 -5.31
N ASP A 102 -3.40 -5.06 -6.32
CA ASP A 102 -2.17 -5.13 -7.12
C ASP A 102 -1.29 -3.89 -6.97
N GLU A 103 -1.54 -3.09 -5.94
CA GLU A 103 -0.88 -1.80 -5.77
C GLU A 103 -0.23 -1.67 -4.39
N ILE A 104 0.72 -0.74 -4.31
CA ILE A 104 1.27 -0.25 -3.05
C ILE A 104 0.90 1.22 -3.00
N ARG A 105 0.19 1.64 -1.93
CA ARG A 105 -0.30 3.01 -1.80
C ARG A 105 0.10 3.65 -0.49
N LEU A 106 0.56 4.88 -0.57
CA LEU A 106 0.70 5.73 0.62
C LEU A 106 -0.70 6.27 0.95
N GLU A 107 -1.31 5.72 2.00
CA GLU A 107 -2.69 6.07 2.35
C GLU A 107 -2.77 7.32 3.21
N THR A 108 -1.94 7.41 4.25
CA THR A 108 -2.02 8.49 5.23
C THR A 108 -0.65 8.79 5.77
N VAL A 109 -0.39 10.07 5.96
CA VAL A 109 0.77 10.55 6.71
C VAL A 109 0.23 11.45 7.81
N GLU A 110 0.41 11.04 9.07
CA GLU A 110 0.03 11.87 10.21
C GLU A 110 1.21 12.75 10.57
N MET A 111 1.02 14.04 10.43
CA MET A 111 2.08 15.00 10.67
C MET A 111 1.55 16.20 11.43
N GLU A 112 2.46 16.88 12.11
CA GLU A 112 2.15 18.09 12.85
C GLU A 112 2.52 19.30 12.00
N VAL A 113 1.53 20.14 11.70
CA VAL A 113 1.74 21.34 10.90
C VAL A 113 1.43 22.56 11.72
N PRO A 114 2.08 23.72 11.43
CA PRO A 114 1.82 24.95 12.19
C PRO A 114 0.39 25.45 12.01
#